data_a15d808745a4eb0875ecfb100e1bb956
#
_entry.id   a15d808745a4eb0875ecfb100e1bb956
#
_cell.length_a   1.000
_cell.length_b   1.000
_cell.length_c   1.000
_cell.angle_alpha   90.00
_cell.angle_beta   90.00
_cell.angle_gamma   90.00
#
_symmetry.space_group_name_H-M   'P 1'
#
loop_
_entity.id
_entity.type
_entity.pdbx_description
1 polymer ?
#
loop_
_entity_poly.entity_id
_entity_poly.type
_entity_poly.pdbx_seq_one_letter_code
_entity_poly.pdbx_strand_id
1 'polypeptide(L)'
;MTQFTRFVFLAFLASLTAVPAPGRAQDISRVIALDALAGTDPFQALQQVDIALRDPIVLGTPPNIRILVDLMQLRADLLDGLGYVQAADAWADLARTRAFARTELGEDPVPAFIKAAKAYEAQGAISSARTMIEAAITAEEETGRSDAVLRDLYAELVRLTELMGDDDAADRARAALEALASPSLETSFAGDDDGFHAVDVYYATDRARSGDSHPARFYGGERGDRLELGIATVTIPNIHVAGQVEKPSIWRLEFRANPSKHILLKSVEPVDPDSFYGRLQDEFQEDGQRDLLVFIHGYNTSFEYAAQRTAQVVHDMGNGTVPVLYSWPSRDTTIGYNADAAVVRLSGRRLARFLEDLVLRSGARSINVVAHSMGNRALTDALEIMALRRDARPGDQPILDQVMFAAPDVDAELFGAMAGTFAPLAQRMTLYASSTDWALVSSGKLHGSAPRAGLGGDVILAHPAFDSIDMTSLGDDMLAHNYFSNDSSALVDIMTLFWRDVPPERRCGLQARPARDGTVWEYREGVCPSNDLIGVISYAQSRHLRTSNELRTLVADLLSEESRVERVMSVLDQILDAVR
;
A
#
# COMPACT_ATOMS: atom_id res chain seq x y z
N MET A 1 38.83 -21.71 35.18
CA MET A 1 38.53 -21.02 33.92
C MET A 1 37.18 -20.27 34.03
N THR A 2 37.01 -19.37 34.98
CA THR A 2 35.72 -18.72 35.27
C THR A 2 35.86 -17.27 35.78
N GLN A 3 37.01 -16.64 35.58
CA GLN A 3 37.18 -15.21 35.92
C GLN A 3 37.65 -14.32 34.76
N PHE A 4 38.01 -14.88 33.61
CA PHE A 4 38.50 -14.10 32.47
C PHE A 4 37.38 -13.59 31.54
N THR A 5 36.22 -14.24 31.55
CA THR A 5 35.08 -13.88 30.69
C THR A 5 34.26 -12.70 31.22
N ARG A 6 34.36 -12.39 32.52
CA ARG A 6 33.65 -11.25 33.13
C ARG A 6 34.33 -9.89 32.93
N PHE A 7 35.62 -9.86 32.62
CA PHE A 7 36.38 -8.61 32.47
C PHE A 7 36.32 -8.02 31.06
N VAL A 8 36.06 -8.84 30.04
CA VAL A 8 35.96 -8.36 28.65
C VAL A 8 34.60 -7.67 28.37
N PHE A 9 33.55 -8.07 29.09
CA PHE A 9 32.22 -7.46 28.94
C PHE A 9 32.08 -6.06 29.60
N LEU A 10 32.89 -5.77 30.62
CA LEU A 10 32.91 -4.46 31.27
C LEU A 10 33.79 -3.42 30.56
N ALA A 11 34.73 -3.85 29.71
CA ALA A 11 35.60 -2.94 28.98
C ALA A 11 34.97 -2.39 27.67
N PHE A 12 33.94 -3.06 27.13
CA PHE A 12 33.22 -2.59 25.94
C PHE A 12 32.13 -1.54 26.26
N LEU A 13 31.74 -1.41 27.52
CA LEU A 13 30.78 -0.41 28.02
C LEU A 13 31.41 0.97 28.31
N ALA A 14 32.71 1.11 28.20
CA ALA A 14 33.41 2.35 28.56
C ALA A 14 33.75 3.29 27.39
N SER A 15 33.39 2.95 26.15
CA SER A 15 33.70 3.77 24.95
C SER A 15 32.50 4.53 24.33
N LEU A 16 31.32 4.49 24.93
CA LEU A 16 30.18 5.30 24.56
C LEU A 16 29.99 6.43 25.56
N THR A 17 30.70 7.53 25.38
CA THR A 17 30.56 8.78 26.13
C THR A 17 29.35 9.59 25.65
N ALA A 18 28.14 9.02 25.77
CA ALA A 18 26.93 9.79 25.97
C ALA A 18 26.31 9.24 27.25
N VAL A 19 26.29 10.04 28.32
CA VAL A 19 25.60 9.70 29.57
C VAL A 19 24.15 9.43 29.21
N PRO A 20 23.64 8.18 29.27
CA PRO A 20 22.24 7.92 28.98
C PRO A 20 21.40 8.59 30.05
N ALA A 21 20.28 9.20 29.64
CA ALA A 21 19.28 9.69 30.59
C ALA A 21 18.90 8.53 31.56
N PRO A 22 18.65 8.79 32.84
CA PRO A 22 18.52 7.76 33.89
C PRO A 22 17.44 6.68 33.62
N GLY A 23 16.48 6.90 32.73
CA GLY A 23 15.49 5.91 32.29
C GLY A 23 16.06 4.80 31.37
N ARG A 24 16.98 5.13 30.45
CA ARG A 24 17.51 4.19 29.45
C ARG A 24 18.30 3.00 30.03
N ALA A 25 18.96 3.17 31.15
CA ALA A 25 19.73 2.10 31.80
C ALA A 25 18.81 1.06 32.50
N GLN A 26 17.64 1.48 32.97
CA GLN A 26 16.67 0.60 33.62
C GLN A 26 15.93 -0.29 32.61
N ASP A 27 15.66 0.21 31.42
CA ASP A 27 14.87 -0.49 30.40
C ASP A 27 15.67 -1.63 29.75
N ILE A 28 16.93 -1.41 29.45
CA ILE A 28 17.84 -2.47 28.95
C ILE A 28 18.04 -3.55 30.02
N SER A 29 18.17 -3.17 31.30
CA SER A 29 18.29 -4.11 32.40
C SER A 29 17.06 -5.00 32.55
N ARG A 30 15.88 -4.50 32.20
CA ARG A 30 14.62 -5.24 32.27
C ARG A 30 14.52 -6.26 31.15
N VAL A 31 14.93 -5.94 29.92
CA VAL A 31 15.01 -6.91 28.80
C VAL A 31 15.97 -8.04 29.13
N ILE A 32 17.17 -7.73 29.67
CA ILE A 32 18.15 -8.72 30.10
C ILE A 32 17.59 -9.64 31.23
N ALA A 33 16.82 -9.08 32.15
CA ALA A 33 16.18 -9.86 33.22
C ALA A 33 15.09 -10.80 32.68
N LEU A 34 14.33 -10.37 31.68
CA LEU A 34 13.31 -11.17 31.02
C LEU A 34 13.93 -12.31 30.21
N ASP A 35 15.02 -12.05 29.50
CA ASP A 35 15.78 -13.07 28.77
C ASP A 35 16.38 -14.15 29.73
N ALA A 36 16.92 -13.73 30.88
CA ALA A 36 17.37 -14.66 31.92
C ALA A 36 16.22 -15.48 32.50
N LEU A 37 15.03 -14.88 32.68
CA LEU A 37 13.82 -15.58 33.13
C LEU A 37 13.32 -16.58 32.09
N ALA A 38 13.43 -16.28 30.79
CA ALA A 38 13.07 -17.19 29.71
C ALA A 38 13.83 -18.52 29.75
N GLY A 39 15.08 -18.52 30.21
CA GLY A 39 15.89 -19.72 30.40
C GLY A 39 15.49 -20.58 31.62
N THR A 40 14.70 -20.02 32.55
CA THR A 40 14.33 -20.71 33.81
C THR A 40 12.83 -20.99 33.93
N ASP A 41 11.99 -20.05 33.52
CA ASP A 41 10.54 -20.16 33.50
C ASP A 41 9.98 -19.44 32.27
N PRO A 42 9.87 -20.12 31.10
CA PRO A 42 9.41 -19.53 29.86
C PRO A 42 7.97 -19.06 29.90
N PHE A 43 7.10 -19.68 30.70
CA PHE A 43 5.69 -19.26 30.84
C PHE A 43 5.59 -17.92 31.58
N GLN A 44 6.33 -17.78 32.68
CA GLN A 44 6.37 -16.54 33.43
C GLN A 44 7.04 -15.43 32.62
N ALA A 45 8.11 -15.77 31.88
CA ALA A 45 8.78 -14.84 30.99
C ALA A 45 7.83 -14.29 29.91
N LEU A 46 7.05 -15.16 29.25
CA LEU A 46 6.08 -14.76 28.24
C LEU A 46 5.04 -13.78 28.80
N GLN A 47 4.47 -14.06 29.98
CA GLN A 47 3.54 -13.14 30.64
C GLN A 47 4.16 -11.77 30.91
N GLN A 48 5.40 -11.73 31.39
CA GLN A 48 6.11 -10.50 31.69
C GLN A 48 6.50 -9.72 30.44
N VAL A 49 6.83 -10.39 29.34
CA VAL A 49 7.09 -9.78 28.03
C VAL A 49 5.82 -9.16 27.46
N ASP A 50 4.68 -9.86 27.52
CA ASP A 50 3.39 -9.34 27.07
C ASP A 50 2.95 -8.10 27.88
N ILE A 51 3.27 -8.04 29.17
CA ILE A 51 3.05 -6.84 29.99
C ILE A 51 3.99 -5.72 29.56
N ALA A 52 5.28 -6.01 29.36
CA ALA A 52 6.30 -5.03 28.98
C ALA A 52 6.01 -4.38 27.62
N LEU A 53 5.49 -5.15 26.64
CA LEU A 53 5.08 -4.67 25.33
C LEU A 53 3.88 -3.71 25.34
N ARG A 54 3.15 -3.65 26.46
CA ARG A 54 2.00 -2.75 26.67
C ARG A 54 2.30 -1.60 27.63
N ASP A 55 3.46 -1.58 28.24
CA ASP A 55 3.84 -0.62 29.26
C ASP A 55 4.58 0.57 28.66
N PRO A 56 3.95 1.78 28.60
CA PRO A 56 4.61 2.99 28.09
C PRO A 56 5.84 3.41 28.88
N ILE A 57 5.95 2.99 30.14
CA ILE A 57 7.13 3.26 30.97
C ILE A 57 8.32 2.42 30.48
N VAL A 58 8.07 1.18 30.03
CA VAL A 58 9.09 0.29 29.48
C VAL A 58 9.49 0.69 28.07
N LEU A 59 8.51 0.97 27.22
CA LEU A 59 8.76 1.31 25.83
C LEU A 59 9.26 2.75 25.65
N GLY A 60 8.94 3.64 26.58
CA GLY A 60 9.21 5.08 26.44
C GLY A 60 8.11 5.83 25.67
N THR A 61 8.21 7.16 25.65
CA THR A 61 7.27 8.00 24.88
C THR A 61 8.08 9.10 24.18
N PRO A 62 8.35 9.00 22.87
CA PRO A 62 7.99 7.92 21.96
C PRO A 62 8.68 6.58 22.28
N PRO A 63 8.12 5.44 21.85
CA PRO A 63 8.70 4.13 22.10
C PRO A 63 10.13 3.99 21.58
N ASN A 64 10.98 3.37 22.36
CA ASN A 64 12.33 3.02 21.93
C ASN A 64 12.25 1.78 21.02
N ILE A 65 12.47 1.96 19.74
CA ILE A 65 12.29 0.93 18.72
C ILE A 65 13.21 -0.28 18.97
N ARG A 66 14.42 -0.10 19.51
CA ARG A 66 15.31 -1.19 19.85
C ARG A 66 14.75 -2.07 20.99
N ILE A 67 14.27 -1.45 22.06
CA ILE A 67 13.62 -2.18 23.17
C ILE A 67 12.37 -2.91 22.68
N LEU A 68 11.60 -2.27 21.82
CA LEU A 68 10.43 -2.89 21.19
C LEU A 68 10.81 -4.13 20.39
N VAL A 69 11.83 -4.05 19.53
CA VAL A 69 12.33 -5.18 18.72
C VAL A 69 12.88 -6.28 19.60
N ASP A 70 13.66 -5.95 20.63
CA ASP A 70 14.22 -6.95 21.56
C ASP A 70 13.12 -7.71 22.32
N LEU A 71 12.08 -7.01 22.79
CA LEU A 71 10.93 -7.63 23.44
C LEU A 71 10.09 -8.47 22.49
N MET A 72 9.87 -8.01 21.26
CA MET A 72 9.16 -8.77 20.23
C MET A 72 9.93 -10.02 19.82
N GLN A 73 11.27 -9.96 19.71
CA GLN A 73 12.12 -11.11 19.47
C GLN A 73 11.95 -12.15 20.57
N LEU A 74 12.09 -11.72 21.83
CA LEU A 74 11.96 -12.61 22.98
C LEU A 74 10.56 -13.25 23.04
N ARG A 75 9.51 -12.47 22.72
CA ARG A 75 8.14 -12.97 22.63
C ARG A 75 7.99 -14.06 21.57
N ALA A 76 8.51 -13.81 20.38
CA ALA A 76 8.42 -14.76 19.26
C ALA A 76 9.18 -16.06 19.57
N ASP A 77 10.39 -15.97 20.12
CA ASP A 77 11.18 -17.14 20.54
C ASP A 77 10.47 -17.95 21.63
N LEU A 78 9.83 -17.29 22.61
CA LEU A 78 9.07 -17.96 23.68
C LEU A 78 7.83 -18.66 23.16
N LEU A 79 7.05 -18.01 22.31
CA LEU A 79 5.84 -18.60 21.71
C LEU A 79 6.19 -19.81 20.83
N ASP A 80 7.26 -19.71 20.05
CA ASP A 80 7.75 -20.77 19.18
C ASP A 80 8.29 -21.95 20.03
N GLY A 81 9.13 -21.68 21.01
CA GLY A 81 9.68 -22.70 21.93
C GLY A 81 8.61 -23.41 22.76
N LEU A 82 7.49 -22.76 23.07
CA LEU A 82 6.36 -23.34 23.78
C LEU A 82 5.33 -24.01 22.86
N GLY A 83 5.49 -23.92 21.53
CA GLY A 83 4.61 -24.53 20.54
C GLY A 83 3.23 -23.84 20.40
N TYR A 84 3.14 -22.54 20.71
CA TYR A 84 1.91 -21.80 20.57
C TYR A 84 1.65 -21.40 19.10
N VAL A 85 0.37 -21.49 18.69
CA VAL A 85 -0.04 -21.08 17.32
C VAL A 85 0.25 -19.60 17.04
N GLN A 86 0.23 -18.74 18.05
CA GLN A 86 0.57 -17.32 17.96
C GLN A 86 2.05 -17.04 17.61
N ALA A 87 2.90 -18.07 17.56
CA ALA A 87 4.31 -17.90 17.17
C ALA A 87 4.43 -17.36 15.73
N ALA A 88 3.56 -17.80 14.80
CA ALA A 88 3.58 -17.33 13.42
C ALA A 88 3.34 -15.80 13.33
N ASP A 89 2.29 -15.31 13.98
CA ASP A 89 1.98 -13.89 14.04
C ASP A 89 3.08 -13.08 14.73
N ALA A 90 3.66 -13.63 15.81
CA ALA A 90 4.73 -12.96 16.54
C ALA A 90 6.02 -12.82 15.69
N TRP A 91 6.37 -13.84 14.91
CA TRP A 91 7.49 -13.79 13.95
C TRP A 91 7.21 -12.81 12.81
N ALA A 92 5.98 -12.80 12.28
CA ALA A 92 5.57 -11.87 11.25
C ALA A 92 5.63 -10.41 11.73
N ASP A 93 5.08 -10.11 12.92
CA ASP A 93 5.13 -8.79 13.55
C ASP A 93 6.57 -8.31 13.78
N LEU A 94 7.44 -9.21 14.26
CA LEU A 94 8.85 -8.90 14.46
C LEU A 94 9.55 -8.59 13.13
N ALA A 95 9.33 -9.43 12.10
CA ALA A 95 9.93 -9.26 10.79
C ALA A 95 9.57 -7.89 10.17
N ARG A 96 8.31 -7.54 10.24
CA ARG A 96 7.79 -6.26 9.75
C ARG A 96 8.34 -5.08 10.55
N THR A 97 8.41 -5.22 11.88
CA THR A 97 9.00 -4.17 12.73
C THR A 97 10.49 -3.98 12.43
N ARG A 98 11.22 -5.05 12.16
CA ARG A 98 12.63 -4.98 11.71
C ARG A 98 12.75 -4.34 10.33
N ALA A 99 11.89 -4.70 9.38
CA ALA A 99 11.87 -4.07 8.06
C ALA A 99 11.62 -2.57 8.17
N PHE A 100 10.65 -2.17 8.99
CA PHE A 100 10.37 -0.76 9.28
C PHE A 100 11.54 -0.03 9.94
N ALA A 101 12.21 -0.66 10.91
CA ALA A 101 13.31 -0.06 11.66
C ALA A 101 14.69 -0.31 11.05
N ARG A 102 14.77 -0.88 9.88
CA ARG A 102 15.99 -1.38 9.25
C ARG A 102 17.11 -0.35 9.17
N THR A 103 16.80 0.86 8.70
CA THR A 103 17.76 1.97 8.56
C THR A 103 18.29 2.44 9.92
N GLU A 104 17.47 2.34 10.97
CA GLU A 104 17.81 2.80 12.32
C GLU A 104 18.59 1.75 13.12
N LEU A 105 18.23 0.46 12.97
CA LEU A 105 18.79 -0.63 13.75
C LEU A 105 19.88 -1.42 13.01
N GLY A 106 19.92 -1.36 11.67
CA GLY A 106 20.80 -2.15 10.83
C GLY A 106 20.50 -3.65 10.86
N GLU A 107 19.30 -4.04 11.31
CA GLU A 107 18.88 -5.44 11.43
C GLU A 107 18.28 -5.98 10.15
N ASP A 108 18.47 -7.30 9.92
CA ASP A 108 17.93 -8.01 8.77
C ASP A 108 16.55 -8.60 9.09
N PRO A 109 15.47 -8.22 8.38
CA PRO A 109 14.14 -8.78 8.59
C PRO A 109 13.94 -10.17 7.96
N VAL A 110 14.72 -10.55 6.94
CA VAL A 110 14.55 -11.76 6.14
C VAL A 110 14.48 -13.04 6.99
N PRO A 111 15.37 -13.29 7.97
CA PRO A 111 15.28 -14.48 8.80
C PRO A 111 13.98 -14.59 9.59
N ALA A 112 13.39 -13.46 10.02
CA ALA A 112 12.14 -13.45 10.77
C ALA A 112 10.95 -13.72 9.85
N PHE A 113 10.93 -13.20 8.61
CA PHE A 113 9.94 -13.54 7.61
C PHE A 113 9.94 -15.03 7.27
N ILE A 114 11.11 -15.64 7.09
CA ILE A 114 11.23 -17.08 6.83
C ILE A 114 10.68 -17.91 8.00
N LYS A 115 10.96 -17.51 9.25
CA LYS A 115 10.39 -18.18 10.42
C LYS A 115 8.87 -18.06 10.48
N ALA A 116 8.32 -16.88 10.20
CA ALA A 116 6.88 -16.66 10.11
C ALA A 116 6.26 -17.57 9.04
N ALA A 117 6.84 -17.62 7.83
CA ALA A 117 6.35 -18.46 6.74
C ALA A 117 6.28 -19.94 7.16
N LYS A 118 7.35 -20.47 7.76
CA LYS A 118 7.39 -21.86 8.26
C LYS A 118 6.35 -22.13 9.34
N ALA A 119 6.14 -21.17 10.25
CA ALA A 119 5.15 -21.32 11.31
C ALA A 119 3.71 -21.28 10.77
N TYR A 120 3.40 -20.42 9.80
CA TYR A 120 2.12 -20.41 9.11
C TYR A 120 1.87 -21.69 8.30
N GLU A 121 2.89 -22.18 7.59
CA GLU A 121 2.79 -23.44 6.85
C GLU A 121 2.50 -24.62 7.76
N ALA A 122 3.16 -24.71 8.91
CA ALA A 122 2.92 -25.74 9.92
C ALA A 122 1.47 -25.73 10.45
N GLN A 123 0.80 -24.59 10.37
CA GLN A 123 -0.63 -24.43 10.73
C GLN A 123 -1.58 -24.67 9.55
N GLY A 124 -1.05 -24.95 8.35
CA GLY A 124 -1.85 -25.10 7.13
C GLY A 124 -2.29 -23.77 6.50
N ALA A 125 -1.80 -22.63 7.01
CA ALA A 125 -2.08 -21.29 6.49
C ALA A 125 -1.12 -20.95 5.33
N ILE A 126 -1.26 -21.67 4.19
CA ILE A 126 -0.33 -21.61 3.06
C ILE A 126 -0.30 -20.21 2.42
N SER A 127 -1.46 -19.53 2.32
CA SER A 127 -1.52 -18.17 1.78
C SER A 127 -0.70 -17.18 2.63
N SER A 128 -0.81 -17.24 3.96
CA SER A 128 0.01 -16.42 4.86
C SER A 128 1.49 -16.76 4.78
N ALA A 129 1.84 -18.04 4.63
CA ALA A 129 3.22 -18.46 4.43
C ALA A 129 3.81 -17.88 3.14
N ARG A 130 3.05 -17.92 2.03
CA ARG A 130 3.41 -17.29 0.75
C ARG A 130 3.68 -15.81 0.93
N THR A 131 2.75 -15.06 1.56
CA THR A 131 2.91 -13.63 1.80
C THR A 131 4.19 -13.29 2.56
N MET A 132 4.57 -14.12 3.55
CA MET A 132 5.82 -13.91 4.29
C MET A 132 7.06 -14.15 3.42
N ILE A 133 7.03 -15.13 2.51
CA ILE A 133 8.13 -15.35 1.55
C ILE A 133 8.23 -14.19 0.56
N GLU A 134 7.12 -13.68 0.05
CA GLU A 134 7.09 -12.51 -0.83
C GLU A 134 7.67 -11.26 -0.13
N ALA A 135 7.31 -11.03 1.14
CA ALA A 135 7.87 -9.95 1.94
C ALA A 135 9.39 -10.14 2.20
N ALA A 136 9.86 -11.38 2.37
CA ALA A 136 11.28 -11.69 2.49
C ALA A 136 12.03 -11.39 1.19
N ILE A 137 11.46 -11.73 0.03
CA ILE A 137 12.01 -11.41 -1.30
C ILE A 137 12.15 -9.90 -1.45
N THR A 138 11.08 -9.15 -1.22
CA THR A 138 11.09 -7.69 -1.28
C THR A 138 12.18 -7.09 -0.37
N ALA A 139 12.26 -7.57 0.86
CA ALA A 139 13.26 -7.10 1.83
C ALA A 139 14.70 -7.41 1.39
N GLU A 140 14.96 -8.54 0.75
CA GLU A 140 16.28 -8.91 0.23
C GLU A 140 16.62 -8.11 -1.03
N GLU A 141 15.66 -7.90 -1.93
CA GLU A 141 15.81 -7.07 -3.13
C GLU A 141 16.15 -5.63 -2.80
N GLU A 142 15.50 -5.02 -1.82
CA GLU A 142 15.80 -3.66 -1.38
C GLU A 142 17.22 -3.49 -0.84
N THR A 143 17.84 -4.56 -0.32
CA THR A 143 19.19 -4.48 0.26
C THR A 143 20.31 -4.86 -0.66
N GLY A 144 19.98 -5.59 -1.71
CA GLY A 144 21.00 -6.04 -2.62
C GLY A 144 22.04 -7.00 -2.01
N ARG A 145 21.66 -7.88 -1.10
CA ARG A 145 22.62 -8.64 -0.32
C ARG A 145 23.08 -9.96 -0.95
N SER A 146 22.16 -10.78 -1.50
CA SER A 146 22.59 -12.13 -1.91
C SER A 146 21.65 -12.79 -2.92
N ASP A 147 22.16 -13.06 -4.13
CA ASP A 147 21.48 -13.89 -5.14
C ASP A 147 21.18 -15.31 -4.63
N ALA A 148 21.98 -15.82 -3.72
CA ALA A 148 21.76 -17.15 -3.15
C ALA A 148 20.51 -17.18 -2.28
N VAL A 149 20.31 -16.15 -1.43
CA VAL A 149 19.13 -16.03 -0.59
C VAL A 149 17.88 -15.82 -1.45
N LEU A 150 17.95 -14.97 -2.47
CA LEU A 150 16.84 -14.77 -3.41
C LEU A 150 16.44 -16.06 -4.15
N ARG A 151 17.43 -16.85 -4.59
CA ARG A 151 17.13 -18.15 -5.23
C ARG A 151 16.40 -19.09 -4.28
N ASP A 152 16.82 -19.17 -3.02
CA ASP A 152 16.16 -20.02 -2.03
C ASP A 152 14.73 -19.53 -1.74
N LEU A 153 14.52 -18.21 -1.66
CA LEU A 153 13.20 -17.62 -1.44
C LEU A 153 12.28 -17.82 -2.65
N TYR A 154 12.75 -17.61 -3.88
CA TYR A 154 11.95 -17.87 -5.08
C TYR A 154 11.64 -19.35 -5.26
N ALA A 155 12.55 -20.26 -4.93
CA ALA A 155 12.27 -21.68 -4.94
C ALA A 155 11.17 -22.06 -3.94
N GLU A 156 11.17 -21.43 -2.77
CA GLU A 156 10.14 -21.62 -1.77
C GLU A 156 8.80 -21.01 -2.22
N LEU A 157 8.82 -19.85 -2.88
CA LEU A 157 7.61 -19.23 -3.46
C LEU A 157 6.98 -20.15 -4.53
N VAL A 158 7.78 -20.73 -5.43
CA VAL A 158 7.29 -21.71 -6.40
C VAL A 158 6.57 -22.86 -5.69
N ARG A 159 7.21 -23.43 -4.65
CA ARG A 159 6.64 -24.56 -3.91
C ARG A 159 5.30 -24.20 -3.25
N LEU A 160 5.20 -23.03 -2.61
CA LEU A 160 3.96 -22.60 -1.94
C LEU A 160 2.85 -22.29 -2.93
N THR A 161 3.15 -21.66 -4.08
CA THR A 161 2.16 -21.36 -5.11
C THR A 161 1.66 -22.65 -5.80
N GLU A 162 2.53 -23.64 -6.03
CA GLU A 162 2.11 -24.96 -6.50
C GLU A 162 1.19 -25.68 -5.50
N LEU A 163 1.47 -25.59 -4.19
CA LEU A 163 0.60 -26.15 -3.14
C LEU A 163 -0.79 -25.49 -3.11
N MET A 164 -0.88 -24.23 -3.52
CA MET A 164 -2.15 -23.49 -3.62
C MET A 164 -2.90 -23.77 -4.92
N GLY A 165 -2.26 -24.40 -5.91
CA GLY A 165 -2.81 -24.58 -7.25
C GLY A 165 -2.83 -23.28 -8.06
N ASP A 166 -1.99 -22.30 -7.71
CA ASP A 166 -1.83 -21.03 -8.41
C ASP A 166 -0.71 -21.19 -9.45
N ASP A 167 -1.05 -21.85 -10.58
CA ASP A 167 -0.09 -22.17 -11.63
C ASP A 167 0.53 -20.91 -12.25
N ASP A 168 -0.24 -19.82 -12.38
CA ASP A 168 0.26 -18.56 -12.93
C ASP A 168 1.30 -17.90 -12.00
N ALA A 169 1.07 -17.92 -10.70
CA ALA A 169 2.05 -17.41 -9.73
C ALA A 169 3.29 -18.31 -9.65
N ALA A 170 3.10 -19.63 -9.74
CA ALA A 170 4.20 -20.59 -9.79
C ALA A 170 5.10 -20.37 -11.03
N ASP A 171 4.48 -20.13 -12.19
CA ASP A 171 5.23 -19.86 -13.44
C ASP A 171 6.00 -18.53 -13.36
N ARG A 172 5.41 -17.47 -12.78
CA ARG A 172 6.12 -16.21 -12.56
C ARG A 172 7.31 -16.37 -11.59
N ALA A 173 7.11 -17.07 -10.47
CA ALA A 173 8.17 -17.32 -9.51
C ALA A 173 9.29 -18.18 -10.11
N ARG A 174 8.94 -19.16 -10.95
CA ARG A 174 9.90 -20.03 -11.68
C ARG A 174 10.69 -19.22 -12.70
N ALA A 175 10.04 -18.33 -13.45
CA ALA A 175 10.71 -17.43 -14.38
C ALA A 175 11.70 -16.49 -13.67
N ALA A 176 11.35 -15.96 -12.50
CA ALA A 176 12.24 -15.15 -11.68
C ALA A 176 13.45 -15.96 -11.17
N LEU A 177 13.21 -17.19 -10.73
CA LEU A 177 14.27 -18.12 -10.31
C LEU A 177 15.24 -18.45 -11.46
N GLU A 178 14.72 -18.70 -12.65
CA GLU A 178 15.52 -18.96 -13.87
C GLU A 178 16.33 -17.72 -14.27
N ALA A 179 15.76 -16.52 -14.17
CA ALA A 179 16.46 -15.27 -14.44
C ALA A 179 17.68 -15.06 -13.51
N LEU A 180 17.57 -15.48 -12.25
CA LEU A 180 18.71 -15.47 -11.29
C LEU A 180 19.78 -16.52 -11.61
N ALA A 181 19.45 -17.53 -12.42
CA ALA A 181 20.37 -18.62 -12.78
C ALA A 181 21.13 -18.39 -14.10
N SER A 182 20.62 -17.52 -14.98
CA SER A 182 21.15 -17.32 -16.32
C SER A 182 21.74 -15.92 -16.50
N PRO A 183 23.00 -15.76 -16.98
CA PRO A 183 23.48 -14.47 -17.43
C PRO A 183 22.70 -14.07 -18.69
N SER A 184 21.96 -12.97 -18.64
CA SER A 184 21.15 -12.48 -19.74
C SER A 184 22.03 -12.11 -20.95
N LEU A 185 21.89 -12.83 -22.04
CA LEU A 185 22.32 -12.40 -23.36
C LEU A 185 21.33 -11.33 -23.84
N GLU A 186 21.81 -10.08 -23.92
CA GLU A 186 21.08 -9.00 -24.57
C GLU A 186 20.86 -9.32 -26.05
N THR A 187 19.62 -9.68 -26.40
CA THR A 187 19.17 -9.61 -27.79
C THR A 187 18.42 -8.31 -27.98
N SER A 188 19.11 -7.33 -28.56
CA SER A 188 18.49 -6.11 -29.07
C SER A 188 17.66 -6.46 -30.31
N PHE A 189 16.35 -6.44 -30.21
CA PHE A 189 15.48 -6.32 -31.36
C PHE A 189 15.09 -4.85 -31.54
N ALA A 190 15.67 -4.21 -32.55
CA ALA A 190 15.22 -2.92 -33.03
C ALA A 190 13.97 -3.14 -33.89
N GLY A 191 12.84 -2.68 -33.40
CA GLY A 191 11.60 -2.48 -34.15
C GLY A 191 11.07 -1.09 -33.81
N ASP A 192 10.41 -0.45 -34.77
CA ASP A 192 9.91 0.93 -34.76
C ASP A 192 8.76 1.21 -33.77
N ASP A 193 8.63 0.43 -32.71
CA ASP A 193 7.75 0.66 -31.56
C ASP A 193 8.67 0.86 -30.36
N ASP A 194 8.63 2.03 -29.73
CA ASP A 194 9.50 2.39 -28.59
C ASP A 194 9.36 1.42 -27.38
N GLY A 195 8.42 0.47 -27.45
CA GLY A 195 8.19 -0.59 -26.46
C GLY A 195 7.59 -0.08 -25.15
N PHE A 196 7.09 1.15 -25.11
CA PHE A 196 6.44 1.76 -23.95
C PHE A 196 5.41 2.82 -24.34
N HIS A 197 4.49 3.11 -23.41
CA HIS A 197 3.55 4.22 -23.50
C HIS A 197 3.99 5.36 -22.59
N ALA A 198 3.79 6.61 -23.01
CA ALA A 198 3.98 7.79 -22.16
C ALA A 198 2.63 8.21 -21.58
N VAL A 199 2.60 8.43 -20.27
CA VAL A 199 1.43 8.90 -19.52
C VAL A 199 1.78 10.21 -18.85
N ASP A 200 1.04 11.27 -19.14
CA ASP A 200 1.19 12.55 -18.48
C ASP A 200 0.36 12.57 -17.19
N VAL A 201 1.06 12.72 -16.06
CA VAL A 201 0.51 12.85 -14.73
C VAL A 201 0.48 14.31 -14.34
N TYR A 202 -0.70 14.90 -14.25
CA TYR A 202 -0.89 16.23 -13.70
C TYR A 202 -0.57 16.18 -12.20
N TYR A 203 0.19 17.13 -11.68
CA TYR A 203 0.51 17.10 -10.25
C TYR A 203 0.33 18.44 -9.56
N ALA A 204 -0.03 18.36 -8.30
CA ALA A 204 0.11 19.42 -7.32
C ALA A 204 1.05 18.93 -6.21
N THR A 205 2.01 19.76 -5.83
CA THR A 205 2.95 19.39 -4.77
C THR A 205 3.28 20.56 -3.86
N ASP A 206 3.42 20.30 -2.59
CA ASP A 206 3.98 21.23 -1.61
C ASP A 206 5.37 20.82 -1.13
N ARG A 207 6.07 19.99 -1.92
CA ARG A 207 7.49 19.67 -1.75
C ARG A 207 8.38 20.82 -2.18
N ALA A 208 9.52 20.98 -1.53
CA ALA A 208 10.57 21.87 -1.98
C ALA A 208 11.31 21.25 -3.17
N ARG A 209 11.72 22.11 -4.13
CA ARG A 209 12.66 21.69 -5.17
C ARG A 209 14.03 21.42 -4.55
N SER A 210 14.69 20.35 -4.95
CA SER A 210 16.01 19.98 -4.43
C SER A 210 17.16 20.83 -5.01
N GLY A 211 16.90 21.46 -6.18
CA GLY A 211 17.94 22.11 -7.00
C GLY A 211 18.58 21.16 -8.02
N ASP A 212 18.28 19.87 -7.98
CA ASP A 212 18.70 18.90 -9.00
C ASP A 212 17.74 18.96 -10.21
N SER A 213 18.26 18.91 -11.42
CA SER A 213 17.48 18.89 -12.65
C SER A 213 17.02 17.49 -13.07
N HIS A 214 17.54 16.44 -12.44
CA HIS A 214 17.16 15.07 -12.75
C HIS A 214 15.73 14.81 -12.27
N PRO A 215 14.80 14.28 -13.10
CA PRO A 215 13.39 14.12 -12.76
C PRO A 215 13.15 13.38 -11.44
N ALA A 216 13.87 12.29 -11.21
CA ALA A 216 13.76 11.49 -9.99
C ALA A 216 14.13 12.24 -8.69
N ARG A 217 14.92 13.29 -8.80
CA ARG A 217 15.40 14.10 -7.66
C ARG A 217 14.96 15.55 -7.72
N PHE A 218 14.06 15.92 -8.62
CA PHE A 218 13.60 17.30 -8.81
C PHE A 218 12.93 17.86 -7.56
N TYR A 219 12.06 17.07 -6.91
CA TYR A 219 11.43 17.41 -5.64
C TYR A 219 11.98 16.53 -4.52
N GLY A 220 12.34 17.16 -3.39
CA GLY A 220 12.80 16.48 -2.18
C GLY A 220 11.68 16.11 -1.21
N GLY A 221 12.06 15.64 -0.01
CA GLY A 221 11.15 15.38 1.11
C GLY A 221 10.87 16.61 1.98
N GLU A 222 11.51 17.75 1.73
CA GLU A 222 11.30 18.97 2.49
C GLU A 222 10.08 19.74 1.98
N ARG A 223 9.48 20.55 2.89
CA ARG A 223 8.32 21.38 2.56
C ARG A 223 8.69 22.59 1.75
N GLY A 224 7.98 22.82 0.64
CA GLY A 224 8.02 24.06 -0.12
C GLY A 224 7.17 25.18 0.49
N ASP A 225 7.49 26.41 0.13
CA ASP A 225 6.79 27.60 0.62
C ASP A 225 5.36 27.72 0.07
N ARG A 226 5.11 27.17 -1.10
CA ARG A 226 3.84 27.24 -1.82
C ARG A 226 3.49 25.91 -2.47
N LEU A 227 2.25 25.77 -2.88
CA LEU A 227 1.80 24.70 -3.77
C LEU A 227 2.35 24.99 -5.18
N GLU A 228 3.00 23.99 -5.78
CA GLU A 228 3.40 24.02 -7.18
C GLU A 228 2.55 23.06 -8.00
N LEU A 229 2.18 23.48 -9.21
CA LEU A 229 1.46 22.68 -10.20
C LEU A 229 2.39 22.33 -11.35
N GLY A 230 2.13 21.21 -12.00
CA GLY A 230 2.92 20.80 -13.15
C GLY A 230 2.43 19.51 -13.79
N ILE A 231 3.21 19.06 -14.78
CA ILE A 231 2.98 17.81 -15.50
C ILE A 231 4.25 16.96 -15.42
N ALA A 232 4.09 15.71 -15.09
CA ALA A 232 5.16 14.72 -15.00
C ALA A 232 4.89 13.61 -16.02
N THR A 233 5.81 13.39 -16.95
CA THR A 233 5.69 12.32 -17.94
C THR A 233 6.30 11.03 -17.38
N VAL A 234 5.49 9.98 -17.30
CA VAL A 234 5.88 8.64 -16.84
C VAL A 234 5.77 7.66 -18.02
N THR A 235 6.77 6.81 -18.21
CA THR A 235 6.74 5.74 -19.21
C THR A 235 6.28 4.43 -18.59
N ILE A 236 5.37 3.72 -19.26
CA ILE A 236 4.88 2.40 -18.86
C ILE A 236 5.24 1.41 -19.97
N PRO A 237 5.99 0.33 -19.68
CA PRO A 237 6.42 -0.64 -20.68
C PRO A 237 5.23 -1.41 -21.28
N ASN A 238 5.30 -1.78 -22.56
CA ASN A 238 4.25 -2.60 -23.20
C ASN A 238 4.10 -3.99 -22.57
N ILE A 239 5.12 -4.45 -21.85
CA ILE A 239 5.13 -5.71 -21.09
C ILE A 239 4.65 -5.54 -19.64
N HIS A 240 4.10 -4.37 -19.30
CA HIS A 240 3.63 -4.04 -17.95
C HIS A 240 2.65 -5.09 -17.42
N VAL A 241 2.82 -5.44 -16.15
CA VAL A 241 1.90 -6.33 -15.42
C VAL A 241 1.05 -5.47 -14.48
N ALA A 242 -0.25 -5.53 -14.67
CA ALA A 242 -1.19 -4.75 -13.87
C ALA A 242 -0.88 -4.87 -12.36
N GLY A 243 -0.77 -3.70 -11.70
CA GLY A 243 -0.47 -3.58 -10.28
C GLY A 243 0.99 -3.41 -9.92
N GLN A 244 1.92 -3.74 -10.76
CA GLN A 244 3.35 -3.60 -10.50
C GLN A 244 3.86 -2.21 -10.91
N VAL A 245 4.87 -1.72 -10.20
CA VAL A 245 5.72 -0.64 -10.68
C VAL A 245 7.08 -1.27 -10.97
N GLU A 246 7.31 -1.64 -12.22
CA GLU A 246 8.55 -2.27 -12.65
C GLU A 246 9.70 -1.29 -12.49
N LYS A 247 10.63 -1.63 -11.59
CA LYS A 247 11.85 -0.87 -11.33
C LYS A 247 13.06 -1.57 -11.90
N PRO A 248 14.11 -0.84 -12.32
CA PRO A 248 15.38 -1.43 -12.65
C PRO A 248 15.88 -2.26 -11.46
N SER A 249 16.18 -3.53 -11.70
CA SER A 249 16.72 -4.43 -10.69
C SER A 249 18.15 -4.81 -11.07
N ILE A 250 19.11 -4.49 -10.19
CA ILE A 250 20.51 -4.94 -10.36
C ILE A 250 20.60 -6.46 -10.38
N TRP A 251 19.61 -7.14 -9.81
CA TRP A 251 19.49 -8.59 -9.74
C TRP A 251 19.04 -9.22 -11.05
N ARG A 252 18.32 -8.45 -11.89
CA ARG A 252 18.01 -8.81 -13.28
C ARG A 252 19.11 -8.34 -14.24
N LEU A 253 20.29 -7.94 -13.70
CA LEU A 253 21.38 -7.31 -14.45
C LEU A 253 20.95 -6.05 -15.22
N GLU A 254 19.94 -5.36 -14.70
CA GLU A 254 19.39 -4.14 -15.26
C GLU A 254 20.13 -2.94 -14.66
N PHE A 255 21.38 -2.72 -15.08
CA PHE A 255 22.22 -1.62 -14.59
C PHE A 255 21.81 -0.24 -15.11
N ARG A 256 20.84 -0.18 -16.02
CA ARG A 256 20.30 1.05 -16.58
C ARG A 256 18.78 0.99 -16.65
N ALA A 257 18.16 2.12 -16.31
CA ALA A 257 16.74 2.33 -16.50
C ALA A 257 16.40 2.19 -18.00
N ASN A 258 15.41 1.34 -18.32
CA ASN A 258 14.95 1.09 -19.67
C ASN A 258 13.42 1.27 -19.72
N PRO A 259 12.89 2.25 -20.45
CA PRO A 259 11.45 2.51 -20.50
C PRO A 259 10.64 1.36 -21.11
N SER A 260 11.25 0.48 -21.94
CA SER A 260 10.57 -0.70 -22.46
C SER A 260 10.45 -1.86 -21.45
N LYS A 261 11.04 -1.70 -20.26
CA LYS A 261 11.02 -2.71 -19.19
C LYS A 261 10.56 -2.18 -17.84
N HIS A 262 10.70 -0.87 -17.62
CA HIS A 262 10.48 -0.24 -16.32
C HIS A 262 9.55 0.96 -16.43
N ILE A 263 8.76 1.17 -15.39
CA ILE A 263 8.02 2.42 -15.21
C ILE A 263 9.00 3.50 -14.73
N LEU A 264 9.19 4.53 -15.55
CA LEU A 264 10.18 5.59 -15.29
C LEU A 264 9.55 6.97 -15.31
N LEU A 265 9.98 7.83 -14.39
CA LEU A 265 9.71 9.25 -14.43
C LEU A 265 10.66 9.92 -15.44
N LYS A 266 10.14 10.27 -16.62
CA LYS A 266 10.91 10.80 -17.74
C LYS A 266 11.16 12.30 -17.62
N SER A 267 10.14 13.06 -17.21
CA SER A 267 10.23 14.52 -17.09
C SER A 267 9.35 15.07 -15.97
N VAL A 268 9.71 16.25 -15.47
CA VAL A 268 8.92 17.02 -14.49
C VAL A 268 8.92 18.47 -14.99
N GLU A 269 7.75 18.98 -15.34
CA GLU A 269 7.53 20.33 -15.86
C GLU A 269 6.62 21.11 -14.92
N PRO A 270 7.14 21.98 -14.03
CA PRO A 270 6.30 22.91 -13.29
C PRO A 270 5.68 23.94 -14.24
N VAL A 271 4.38 24.18 -14.10
CA VAL A 271 3.65 25.15 -14.91
C VAL A 271 2.84 26.11 -14.03
N ASP A 272 2.48 27.27 -14.57
CA ASP A 272 1.57 28.18 -13.88
C ASP A 272 0.13 27.62 -13.84
N PRO A 273 -0.72 28.09 -12.92
CA PRO A 273 -2.08 27.56 -12.76
C PRO A 273 -2.95 27.65 -14.00
N ASP A 274 -2.84 28.73 -14.79
CA ASP A 274 -3.68 28.90 -15.97
C ASP A 274 -3.28 27.91 -17.08
N SER A 275 -1.98 27.72 -17.27
CA SER A 275 -1.43 26.68 -18.16
C SER A 275 -1.82 25.27 -17.71
N PHE A 276 -1.79 24.99 -16.40
CA PHE A 276 -2.17 23.71 -15.85
C PHE A 276 -3.63 23.34 -16.17
N TYR A 277 -4.57 24.22 -15.83
CA TYR A 277 -5.98 23.96 -16.07
C TYR A 277 -6.34 24.04 -17.55
N GLY A 278 -5.64 24.87 -18.34
CA GLY A 278 -5.81 24.93 -19.79
C GLY A 278 -5.46 23.62 -20.46
N ARG A 279 -4.27 23.06 -20.19
CA ARG A 279 -3.83 21.76 -20.72
C ARG A 279 -4.77 20.61 -20.26
N LEU A 280 -5.23 20.65 -19.01
CA LEU A 280 -6.18 19.65 -18.50
C LEU A 280 -7.53 19.70 -19.25
N GLN A 281 -8.01 20.89 -19.58
CA GLN A 281 -9.23 21.05 -20.38
C GLN A 281 -9.03 20.61 -21.84
N ASP A 282 -7.85 20.86 -22.42
CA ASP A 282 -7.54 20.44 -23.79
C ASP A 282 -7.51 18.90 -23.89
N GLU A 283 -6.94 18.20 -22.89
CA GLU A 283 -6.96 16.74 -22.80
C GLU A 283 -8.38 16.16 -22.84
N PHE A 284 -9.31 16.78 -22.12
CA PHE A 284 -10.71 16.38 -22.15
C PHE A 284 -11.40 16.57 -23.51
N GLN A 285 -10.88 17.45 -24.35
CA GLN A 285 -11.44 17.67 -25.67
C GLN A 285 -10.92 16.65 -26.68
N GLU A 286 -9.67 16.22 -26.54
CA GLU A 286 -9.06 15.24 -27.44
C GLU A 286 -9.66 13.85 -27.24
N ASP A 287 -9.78 13.39 -25.99
CA ASP A 287 -10.23 12.03 -25.66
C ASP A 287 -11.74 11.90 -25.41
N GLY A 288 -12.46 13.01 -25.24
CA GLY A 288 -13.89 13.01 -24.89
C GLY A 288 -14.20 12.51 -23.48
N GLN A 289 -13.21 12.04 -22.75
CA GLN A 289 -13.28 11.66 -21.32
C GLN A 289 -13.06 12.91 -20.47
N ARG A 290 -13.83 13.01 -19.38
CA ARG A 290 -13.72 14.14 -18.44
C ARG A 290 -13.65 13.65 -17.01
N ASP A 291 -13.06 12.49 -16.81
CA ASP A 291 -12.96 11.87 -15.50
C ASP A 291 -11.53 12.03 -14.97
N LEU A 292 -11.39 12.50 -13.73
CA LEU A 292 -10.12 12.64 -13.03
C LEU A 292 -9.99 11.61 -11.94
N LEU A 293 -8.77 11.11 -11.73
CA LEU A 293 -8.39 10.38 -10.53
C LEU A 293 -7.29 11.16 -9.80
N VAL A 294 -7.60 11.70 -8.64
CA VAL A 294 -6.63 12.33 -7.75
C VAL A 294 -6.07 11.28 -6.80
N PHE A 295 -4.79 10.96 -6.94
CA PHE A 295 -4.08 10.05 -6.05
C PHE A 295 -3.25 10.80 -5.01
N ILE A 296 -3.39 10.44 -3.74
CA ILE A 296 -2.67 11.02 -2.60
C ILE A 296 -1.86 9.91 -1.95
N HIS A 297 -0.54 9.99 -2.09
CA HIS A 297 0.36 8.92 -1.65
C HIS A 297 0.46 8.82 -0.12
N GLY A 298 0.96 7.69 0.33
CA GLY A 298 1.20 7.38 1.74
C GLY A 298 2.54 7.92 2.28
N TYR A 299 2.91 7.42 3.44
CA TYR A 299 4.18 7.65 4.10
C TYR A 299 5.34 6.99 3.34
N ASN A 300 6.55 7.49 3.58
CA ASN A 300 7.80 6.95 3.01
C ASN A 300 7.79 6.86 1.47
N THR A 301 7.32 7.91 0.82
CA THR A 301 7.12 7.94 -0.64
C THR A 301 7.82 9.14 -1.25
N SER A 302 8.73 8.91 -2.20
CA SER A 302 9.35 9.97 -3.01
C SER A 302 8.35 10.56 -4.02
N PHE A 303 8.65 11.74 -4.57
CA PHE A 303 7.88 12.32 -5.67
C PHE A 303 7.88 11.41 -6.91
N GLU A 304 9.04 10.87 -7.26
CA GLU A 304 9.20 9.95 -8.37
C GLU A 304 8.27 8.75 -8.24
N TYR A 305 8.34 8.05 -7.10
CA TYR A 305 7.52 6.86 -6.89
C TYR A 305 6.02 7.17 -6.86
N ALA A 306 5.64 8.32 -6.27
CA ALA A 306 4.24 8.76 -6.28
C ALA A 306 3.73 9.00 -7.70
N ALA A 307 4.53 9.63 -8.58
CA ALA A 307 4.17 9.86 -9.97
C ALA A 307 4.07 8.54 -10.76
N GLN A 308 5.04 7.65 -10.61
CA GLN A 308 5.03 6.30 -11.21
C GLN A 308 3.78 5.51 -10.79
N ARG A 309 3.46 5.53 -9.49
CA ARG A 309 2.28 4.83 -8.96
C ARG A 309 0.97 5.42 -9.46
N THR A 310 0.87 6.75 -9.57
CA THR A 310 -0.33 7.41 -10.10
C THR A 310 -0.56 7.04 -11.56
N ALA A 311 0.49 7.07 -12.38
CA ALA A 311 0.42 6.65 -13.79
C ALA A 311 0.00 5.19 -13.92
N GLN A 312 0.63 4.30 -13.15
CA GLN A 312 0.34 2.86 -13.17
C GLN A 312 -1.11 2.57 -12.79
N VAL A 313 -1.61 3.13 -11.67
CA VAL A 313 -3.00 2.89 -11.23
C VAL A 313 -4.01 3.28 -12.31
N VAL A 314 -3.85 4.45 -12.93
CA VAL A 314 -4.76 4.91 -13.98
C VAL A 314 -4.61 4.09 -15.26
N HIS A 315 -3.37 3.70 -15.63
CA HIS A 315 -3.13 2.82 -16.77
C HIS A 315 -3.83 1.48 -16.60
N ASP A 316 -3.70 0.84 -15.44
CA ASP A 316 -4.33 -0.45 -15.15
C ASP A 316 -5.86 -0.38 -15.14
N MET A 317 -6.41 0.74 -14.75
CA MET A 317 -7.86 0.97 -14.83
C MET A 317 -8.37 1.01 -16.28
N GLY A 318 -7.53 1.37 -17.25
CA GLY A 318 -7.83 1.27 -18.69
C GLY A 318 -8.99 2.12 -19.21
N ASN A 319 -9.45 3.13 -18.45
CA ASN A 319 -10.72 3.84 -18.71
C ASN A 319 -10.56 5.25 -19.27
N GLY A 320 -9.35 5.67 -19.65
CA GLY A 320 -9.07 7.02 -20.15
C GLY A 320 -9.20 8.12 -19.09
N THR A 321 -9.24 7.77 -17.82
CA THR A 321 -9.22 8.73 -16.71
C THR A 321 -7.89 9.48 -16.67
N VAL A 322 -7.93 10.81 -16.51
CA VAL A 322 -6.70 11.61 -16.42
C VAL A 322 -6.10 11.50 -15.01
N PRO A 323 -4.83 11.08 -14.90
CA PRO A 323 -4.15 10.95 -13.63
C PRO A 323 -3.74 12.30 -13.05
N VAL A 324 -4.12 12.52 -11.78
CA VAL A 324 -3.71 13.70 -11.00
C VAL A 324 -3.04 13.22 -9.71
N LEU A 325 -1.82 13.66 -9.47
CA LEU A 325 -1.08 13.38 -8.24
C LEU A 325 -1.15 14.56 -7.28
N TYR A 326 -1.53 14.33 -6.04
CA TYR A 326 -1.19 15.26 -4.96
C TYR A 326 -0.01 14.70 -4.15
N SER A 327 1.17 15.33 -4.29
CA SER A 327 2.38 14.85 -3.62
C SER A 327 2.76 15.76 -2.45
N TRP A 328 2.47 15.28 -1.24
CA TRP A 328 2.86 15.95 0.01
C TRP A 328 4.32 15.61 0.40
N PRO A 329 5.04 16.45 1.18
CA PRO A 329 6.46 16.27 1.47
C PRO A 329 6.72 15.17 2.51
N SER A 330 6.62 13.92 2.07
CA SER A 330 7.10 12.75 2.80
C SER A 330 8.60 12.58 2.58
N ARG A 331 9.33 12.24 3.64
CA ARG A 331 10.79 12.25 3.65
C ARG A 331 11.47 11.04 3.02
N ASP A 332 10.71 10.10 2.51
CA ASP A 332 11.26 8.87 1.92
C ASP A 332 12.29 8.18 2.84
N THR A 333 12.02 8.23 4.15
CA THR A 333 12.82 7.59 5.20
C THR A 333 11.93 7.11 6.34
N THR A 334 12.17 5.89 6.80
CA THR A 334 11.41 5.29 7.90
C THR A 334 11.52 6.05 9.24
N ILE A 335 12.58 6.83 9.42
CA ILE A 335 12.78 7.69 10.61
C ILE A 335 11.86 8.93 10.58
N GLY A 336 11.35 9.30 9.40
CA GLY A 336 10.57 10.52 9.18
C GLY A 336 9.13 10.49 9.70
N TYR A 337 8.61 9.37 10.20
CA TYR A 337 7.18 9.21 10.52
C TYR A 337 6.60 10.34 11.39
N ASN A 338 7.26 10.69 12.51
CA ASN A 338 6.79 11.78 13.38
C ASN A 338 6.90 13.16 12.72
N ALA A 339 7.94 13.36 11.91
CA ALA A 339 8.12 14.60 11.15
C ALA A 339 7.07 14.70 10.04
N ASP A 340 6.82 13.63 9.32
CA ASP A 340 5.82 13.53 8.27
C ASP A 340 4.40 13.72 8.83
N ALA A 341 4.10 13.16 10.00
CA ALA A 341 2.85 13.35 10.71
C ALA A 341 2.57 14.82 11.09
N ALA A 342 3.62 15.60 11.37
CA ALA A 342 3.50 17.05 11.62
C ALA A 342 3.31 17.85 10.32
N VAL A 343 3.93 17.39 9.22
CA VAL A 343 3.91 18.10 7.93
C VAL A 343 2.58 17.90 7.20
N VAL A 344 2.03 16.69 7.23
CA VAL A 344 0.83 16.30 6.48
C VAL A 344 -0.41 17.15 6.79
N ARG A 345 -0.51 17.70 8.01
CA ARG A 345 -1.63 18.58 8.41
C ARG A 345 -1.67 19.93 7.67
N LEU A 346 -0.51 20.49 7.30
CA LEU A 346 -0.49 21.68 6.45
C LEU A 346 -0.87 21.30 5.02
N SER A 347 -0.42 20.15 4.55
CA SER A 347 -0.76 19.62 3.23
C SER A 347 -2.26 19.44 3.08
N GLY A 348 -3.00 19.05 4.12
CA GLY A 348 -4.47 18.98 4.10
C GLY A 348 -5.12 20.32 3.74
N ARG A 349 -4.60 21.43 4.26
CA ARG A 349 -5.10 22.78 3.92
C ARG A 349 -4.82 23.19 2.48
N ARG A 350 -3.67 22.78 1.94
CA ARG A 350 -3.29 23.02 0.55
C ARG A 350 -4.07 22.12 -0.40
N LEU A 351 -4.26 20.85 -0.01
CA LEU A 351 -5.09 19.89 -0.73
C LEU A 351 -6.54 20.36 -0.84
N ALA A 352 -7.13 20.91 0.24
CA ALA A 352 -8.50 21.44 0.20
C ALA A 352 -8.66 22.50 -0.89
N ARG A 353 -7.71 23.45 -0.99
CA ARG A 353 -7.73 24.48 -2.04
C ARG A 353 -7.56 23.87 -3.44
N PHE A 354 -6.63 22.92 -3.57
CA PHE A 354 -6.40 22.26 -4.85
C PHE A 354 -7.63 21.50 -5.34
N LEU A 355 -8.31 20.74 -4.46
CA LEU A 355 -9.55 20.06 -4.81
C LEU A 355 -10.68 21.04 -5.15
N GLU A 356 -10.81 22.14 -4.39
CA GLU A 356 -11.76 23.21 -4.71
C GLU A 356 -11.46 23.82 -6.10
N ASP A 357 -10.19 24.07 -6.41
CA ASP A 357 -9.77 24.60 -7.72
C ASP A 357 -10.00 23.58 -8.85
N LEU A 358 -9.75 22.28 -8.62
CA LEU A 358 -10.10 21.22 -9.58
C LEU A 358 -11.60 21.22 -9.90
N VAL A 359 -12.46 21.24 -8.89
CA VAL A 359 -13.93 21.30 -9.06
C VAL A 359 -14.33 22.52 -9.87
N LEU A 360 -13.72 23.67 -9.64
CA LEU A 360 -14.14 24.93 -10.27
C LEU A 360 -13.53 25.15 -11.67
N ARG A 361 -12.31 24.65 -11.91
CA ARG A 361 -11.50 25.08 -13.06
C ARG A 361 -11.16 23.95 -14.04
N SER A 362 -11.19 22.68 -13.63
CA SER A 362 -10.78 21.59 -14.54
C SER A 362 -11.75 21.36 -15.69
N GLY A 363 -13.05 21.61 -15.50
CA GLY A 363 -14.09 21.21 -16.44
C GLY A 363 -14.38 19.70 -16.41
N ALA A 364 -13.86 18.99 -15.41
CA ALA A 364 -14.12 17.58 -15.21
C ALA A 364 -15.61 17.32 -14.96
N ARG A 365 -16.11 16.19 -15.48
CA ARG A 365 -17.44 15.67 -15.19
C ARG A 365 -17.45 14.87 -13.90
N SER A 366 -16.38 14.12 -13.67
CA SER A 366 -16.21 13.24 -12.53
C SER A 366 -14.84 13.46 -11.90
N ILE A 367 -14.80 13.62 -10.58
CA ILE A 367 -13.57 13.74 -9.80
C ILE A 367 -13.56 12.65 -8.74
N ASN A 368 -12.69 11.67 -8.95
CA ASN A 368 -12.44 10.58 -8.03
C ASN A 368 -11.19 10.86 -7.21
N VAL A 369 -11.21 10.52 -5.93
CA VAL A 369 -10.09 10.75 -5.01
C VAL A 369 -9.71 9.47 -4.30
N VAL A 370 -8.44 9.12 -4.37
CA VAL A 370 -7.86 7.97 -3.65
C VAL A 370 -6.74 8.45 -2.76
N ALA A 371 -6.82 8.17 -1.47
CA ALA A 371 -5.71 8.40 -0.56
C ALA A 371 -5.25 7.11 0.10
N HIS A 372 -3.94 6.97 0.23
CA HIS A 372 -3.29 5.82 0.83
C HIS A 372 -2.65 6.16 2.18
N SER A 373 -2.84 5.29 3.17
CA SER A 373 -2.14 5.32 4.47
C SER A 373 -2.16 6.72 5.12
N MET A 374 -1.01 7.31 5.42
CA MET A 374 -0.87 8.66 6.01
C MET A 374 -1.43 9.78 5.10
N GLY A 375 -1.52 9.57 3.78
CA GLY A 375 -2.17 10.52 2.87
C GLY A 375 -3.63 10.78 3.23
N ASN A 376 -4.30 9.84 3.89
CA ASN A 376 -5.65 10.01 4.38
C ASN A 376 -5.76 11.09 5.47
N ARG A 377 -4.70 11.40 6.21
CA ARG A 377 -4.69 12.53 7.16
C ARG A 377 -4.85 13.85 6.42
N ALA A 378 -4.15 14.01 5.28
CA ALA A 378 -4.33 15.19 4.44
C ALA A 378 -5.72 15.24 3.81
N LEU A 379 -6.23 14.09 3.34
CA LEU A 379 -7.54 14.01 2.69
C LEU A 379 -8.67 14.30 3.67
N THR A 380 -8.69 13.70 4.86
CA THR A 380 -9.74 13.93 5.86
C THR A 380 -9.76 15.38 6.35
N ASP A 381 -8.59 15.97 6.61
CA ASP A 381 -8.47 17.40 6.95
C ASP A 381 -8.98 18.28 5.78
N ALA A 382 -8.66 17.92 4.54
CA ALA A 382 -9.10 18.68 3.37
C ALA A 382 -10.62 18.61 3.17
N LEU A 383 -11.20 17.42 3.24
CA LEU A 383 -12.64 17.21 3.08
C LEU A 383 -13.43 17.93 4.19
N GLU A 384 -12.98 17.86 5.44
CA GLU A 384 -13.62 18.60 6.54
C GLU A 384 -13.60 20.10 6.29
N ILE A 385 -12.44 20.65 5.90
CA ILE A 385 -12.31 22.08 5.57
C ILE A 385 -13.25 22.49 4.44
N MET A 386 -13.32 21.68 3.36
CA MET A 386 -14.20 21.94 2.22
C MET A 386 -15.67 21.90 2.63
N ALA A 387 -16.07 20.89 3.41
CA ALA A 387 -17.44 20.76 3.91
C ALA A 387 -17.87 21.95 4.77
N LEU A 388 -17.03 22.35 5.70
CA LEU A 388 -17.29 23.50 6.57
C LEU A 388 -17.35 24.82 5.82
N ARG A 389 -16.49 25.03 4.81
CA ARG A 389 -16.53 26.25 3.96
C ARG A 389 -17.79 26.33 3.10
N ARG A 390 -18.29 25.20 2.62
CA ARG A 390 -19.49 25.12 1.81
C ARG A 390 -20.79 25.10 2.61
N ASP A 391 -20.73 24.99 3.95
CA ASP A 391 -21.88 24.66 4.81
C ASP A 391 -22.62 23.42 4.29
N ALA A 392 -21.84 22.37 3.90
CA ALA A 392 -22.34 21.19 3.22
C ALA A 392 -23.32 20.40 4.10
N ARG A 393 -24.46 20.03 3.52
CA ARG A 393 -25.57 19.37 4.23
C ARG A 393 -25.99 18.08 3.54
N PRO A 394 -26.55 17.12 4.28
CA PRO A 394 -27.17 15.94 3.68
C PRO A 394 -28.22 16.35 2.64
N GLY A 395 -28.08 15.79 1.43
CA GLY A 395 -28.96 16.09 0.29
C GLY A 395 -28.46 17.18 -0.66
N ASP A 396 -27.34 17.85 -0.35
CA ASP A 396 -26.67 18.69 -1.32
C ASP A 396 -26.13 17.87 -2.51
N GLN A 397 -25.98 18.50 -3.68
CA GLN A 397 -25.32 17.85 -4.80
C GLN A 397 -23.83 17.64 -4.49
N PRO A 398 -23.33 16.40 -4.55
CA PRO A 398 -21.93 16.10 -4.32
C PRO A 398 -21.05 16.77 -5.38
N ILE A 399 -19.82 17.11 -5.00
CA ILE A 399 -18.81 17.73 -5.86
C ILE A 399 -17.68 16.78 -6.24
N LEU A 400 -17.64 15.64 -5.57
CA LEU A 400 -16.74 14.51 -5.84
C LEU A 400 -17.61 13.28 -6.15
N ASP A 401 -17.12 12.39 -7.00
CA ASP A 401 -17.84 11.15 -7.26
C ASP A 401 -17.46 10.08 -6.25
N GLN A 402 -16.28 9.49 -6.37
CA GLN A 402 -15.81 8.47 -5.49
C GLN A 402 -14.70 9.00 -4.59
N VAL A 403 -14.79 8.76 -3.30
CA VAL A 403 -13.69 9.01 -2.35
C VAL A 403 -13.31 7.68 -1.70
N MET A 404 -12.09 7.25 -1.95
CA MET A 404 -11.56 6.00 -1.47
C MET A 404 -10.48 6.25 -0.41
N PHE A 405 -10.73 5.76 0.79
CA PHE A 405 -9.80 5.76 1.91
C PHE A 405 -9.13 4.39 1.98
N ALA A 406 -7.91 4.30 1.47
CA ALA A 406 -7.18 3.04 1.42
C ALA A 406 -6.24 2.93 2.62
N ALA A 407 -6.48 1.94 3.49
CA ALA A 407 -5.73 1.71 4.74
C ALA A 407 -5.46 3.00 5.54
N PRO A 408 -6.48 3.81 5.89
CA PRO A 408 -6.25 5.13 6.45
C PRO A 408 -5.53 5.09 7.80
N ASP A 409 -4.36 5.73 7.85
CA ASP A 409 -3.60 5.96 9.08
C ASP A 409 -4.12 7.21 9.80
N VAL A 410 -5.39 7.16 10.15
CA VAL A 410 -6.12 8.18 10.92
C VAL A 410 -6.66 7.50 12.18
N ASP A 411 -6.74 8.22 13.29
CA ASP A 411 -7.43 7.72 14.48
C ASP A 411 -8.88 7.35 14.15
N ALA A 412 -9.32 6.15 14.53
CA ALA A 412 -10.63 5.62 14.10
C ALA A 412 -11.80 6.43 14.69
N GLU A 413 -11.68 6.90 15.93
CA GLU A 413 -12.73 7.71 16.59
C GLU A 413 -12.81 9.09 15.93
N LEU A 414 -11.66 9.73 15.69
CA LEU A 414 -11.58 11.01 14.97
C LEU A 414 -12.14 10.89 13.56
N PHE A 415 -11.75 9.84 12.81
CA PHE A 415 -12.24 9.60 11.45
C PHE A 415 -13.78 9.47 11.43
N GLY A 416 -14.35 8.66 12.32
CA GLY A 416 -15.80 8.51 12.46
C GLY A 416 -16.51 9.82 12.81
N ALA A 417 -15.93 10.62 13.73
CA ALA A 417 -16.48 11.92 14.08
C ALA A 417 -16.49 12.94 12.92
N MET A 418 -15.46 12.91 12.06
CA MET A 418 -15.35 13.78 10.88
C MET A 418 -16.22 13.31 9.72
N ALA A 419 -16.46 11.99 9.59
CA ALA A 419 -17.12 11.38 8.44
C ALA A 419 -18.50 11.98 8.14
N GLY A 420 -19.30 12.22 9.17
CA GLY A 420 -20.62 12.85 9.03
C GLY A 420 -20.57 14.28 8.45
N THR A 421 -19.49 15.02 8.73
CA THR A 421 -19.30 16.39 8.23
C THR A 421 -18.98 16.40 6.73
N PHE A 422 -18.10 15.54 6.28
CA PHE A 422 -17.66 15.57 4.88
C PHE A 422 -18.41 14.61 3.95
N ALA A 423 -19.24 13.71 4.46
CA ALA A 423 -20.05 12.80 3.63
C ALA A 423 -20.83 13.48 2.51
N PRO A 424 -21.44 14.66 2.70
CA PRO A 424 -22.20 15.32 1.63
C PRO A 424 -21.36 15.77 0.44
N LEU A 425 -20.02 15.75 0.54
CA LEU A 425 -19.16 16.19 -0.56
C LEU A 425 -19.01 15.16 -1.66
N ALA A 426 -19.24 13.87 -1.40
CA ALA A 426 -19.02 12.80 -2.36
C ALA A 426 -20.31 12.01 -2.64
N GLN A 427 -20.42 11.51 -3.88
CA GLN A 427 -21.48 10.60 -4.27
C GLN A 427 -21.40 9.29 -3.46
N ARG A 428 -20.19 8.75 -3.32
CA ARG A 428 -19.91 7.56 -2.51
C ARG A 428 -18.55 7.68 -1.85
N MET A 429 -18.47 7.13 -0.65
CA MET A 429 -17.20 6.97 0.08
C MET A 429 -16.99 5.50 0.41
N THR A 430 -15.77 5.01 0.20
CA THR A 430 -15.39 3.62 0.50
C THR A 430 -14.14 3.59 1.34
N LEU A 431 -14.19 2.86 2.46
CA LEU A 431 -13.07 2.59 3.33
C LEU A 431 -12.58 1.15 3.09
N TYR A 432 -11.32 1.00 2.72
CA TYR A 432 -10.66 -0.30 2.64
C TYR A 432 -9.75 -0.48 3.85
N ALA A 433 -9.95 -1.57 4.59
CA ALA A 433 -9.26 -1.87 5.83
C ALA A 433 -8.69 -3.30 5.81
N SER A 434 -7.60 -3.53 6.56
CA SER A 434 -7.03 -4.86 6.74
C SER A 434 -6.50 -5.02 8.16
N SER A 435 -6.75 -6.18 8.78
CA SER A 435 -6.21 -6.49 10.11
C SER A 435 -4.73 -6.88 10.06
N THR A 436 -4.25 -7.24 8.87
CA THR A 436 -2.86 -7.65 8.62
C THR A 436 -1.95 -6.45 8.29
N ASP A 437 -2.49 -5.24 8.16
CA ASP A 437 -1.71 -4.02 7.93
C ASP A 437 -0.89 -3.64 9.17
N TRP A 438 0.32 -4.16 9.24
CA TRP A 438 1.19 -3.92 10.38
C TRP A 438 1.68 -2.47 10.48
N ALA A 439 1.76 -1.73 9.38
CA ALA A 439 2.12 -0.31 9.43
C ALA A 439 1.09 0.46 10.26
N LEU A 440 -0.19 0.14 10.09
CA LEU A 440 -1.27 0.68 10.91
C LEU A 440 -1.24 0.16 12.36
N VAL A 441 -0.93 -1.13 12.55
CA VAL A 441 -0.73 -1.71 13.91
C VAL A 441 0.42 -1.00 14.62
N SER A 442 1.54 -0.80 13.94
CA SER A 442 2.71 -0.08 14.48
C SER A 442 2.41 1.38 14.74
N SER A 443 1.72 2.06 13.81
CA SER A 443 1.22 3.42 13.98
C SER A 443 0.33 3.54 15.21
N GLY A 444 -0.62 2.63 15.41
CA GLY A 444 -1.47 2.58 16.60
C GLY A 444 -0.66 2.49 17.88
N LYS A 445 0.36 1.63 17.93
CA LYS A 445 1.28 1.51 19.09
C LYS A 445 2.03 2.82 19.37
N LEU A 446 2.49 3.51 18.32
CA LEU A 446 3.18 4.80 18.43
C LEU A 446 2.26 5.93 18.95
N HIS A 447 0.95 5.81 18.78
CA HIS A 447 -0.05 6.81 19.17
C HIS A 447 -0.90 6.37 20.38
N GLY A 448 -0.31 5.64 21.31
CA GLY A 448 -0.98 5.24 22.55
C GLY A 448 -1.99 4.10 22.42
N SER A 449 -1.80 3.23 21.42
CA SER A 449 -2.66 2.09 21.11
C SER A 449 -4.09 2.45 20.66
N ALA A 450 -4.30 3.68 20.16
CA ALA A 450 -5.55 4.07 19.54
C ALA A 450 -5.72 3.33 18.19
N PRO A 451 -6.86 2.66 17.94
CA PRO A 451 -7.12 1.99 16.67
C PRO A 451 -7.03 2.95 15.48
N ARG A 452 -6.48 2.48 14.37
CA ARG A 452 -6.48 3.22 13.11
C ARG A 452 -7.70 2.86 12.28
N ALA A 453 -8.26 3.82 11.58
CA ALA A 453 -9.46 3.62 10.76
C ALA A 453 -9.27 2.55 9.66
N GLY A 454 -8.01 2.35 9.18
CA GLY A 454 -7.66 1.32 8.22
C GLY A 454 -7.48 -0.08 8.80
N LEU A 455 -7.66 -0.30 10.11
CA LEU A 455 -7.59 -1.63 10.71
C LEU A 455 -8.88 -2.41 10.45
N GLY A 456 -8.73 -3.61 9.88
CA GLY A 456 -9.79 -4.57 9.59
C GLY A 456 -10.12 -5.52 10.75
N GLY A 457 -10.82 -6.61 10.43
CA GLY A 457 -11.20 -7.63 11.39
C GLY A 457 -12.26 -7.15 12.39
N ASP A 458 -12.10 -7.54 13.66
CA ASP A 458 -13.07 -7.22 14.71
C ASP A 458 -13.14 -5.73 15.09
N VAL A 459 -12.10 -4.96 14.73
CA VAL A 459 -11.99 -3.53 15.06
C VAL A 459 -12.35 -2.62 13.88
N ILE A 460 -12.78 -3.18 12.76
CA ILE A 460 -13.10 -2.41 11.57
C ILE A 460 -14.16 -1.35 11.87
N LEU A 461 -13.93 -0.15 11.39
CA LEU A 461 -14.83 0.97 11.57
C LEU A 461 -16.05 0.83 10.64
N ALA A 462 -17.24 0.66 11.20
CA ALA A 462 -18.51 0.73 10.48
C ALA A 462 -19.15 2.09 10.70
N HIS A 463 -19.58 2.77 9.64
CA HIS A 463 -20.22 4.07 9.75
C HIS A 463 -21.15 4.32 8.55
N PRO A 464 -22.34 4.93 8.74
CA PRO A 464 -23.31 5.11 7.64
C PRO A 464 -22.84 6.07 6.52
N ALA A 465 -21.78 6.84 6.73
CA ALA A 465 -21.22 7.76 5.73
C ALA A 465 -20.37 7.07 4.65
N PHE A 466 -19.96 5.82 4.84
CA PHE A 466 -19.10 5.11 3.89
C PHE A 466 -19.30 3.59 3.94
N ASP A 467 -18.97 2.94 2.82
CA ASP A 467 -18.91 1.49 2.73
C ASP A 467 -17.58 1.00 3.30
N SER A 468 -17.63 0.16 4.34
CA SER A 468 -16.43 -0.43 4.95
C SER A 468 -16.15 -1.80 4.37
N ILE A 469 -14.99 -1.95 3.72
CA ILE A 469 -14.55 -3.19 3.07
C ILE A 469 -13.37 -3.77 3.86
N ASP A 470 -13.56 -4.97 4.38
CA ASP A 470 -12.51 -5.73 5.07
C ASP A 470 -11.77 -6.62 4.07
N MET A 471 -10.53 -6.25 3.77
CA MET A 471 -9.66 -6.93 2.83
C MET A 471 -8.65 -7.86 3.50
N THR A 472 -8.86 -8.20 4.77
CA THR A 472 -7.93 -9.00 5.58
C THR A 472 -7.57 -10.34 4.92
N SER A 473 -8.49 -10.94 4.15
CA SER A 473 -8.26 -12.21 3.44
C SER A 473 -7.18 -12.11 2.35
N LEU A 474 -6.87 -10.91 1.84
CA LEU A 474 -5.83 -10.71 0.85
C LEU A 474 -4.40 -10.63 1.45
N GLY A 475 -4.26 -10.77 2.78
CA GLY A 475 -2.97 -10.73 3.45
C GLY A 475 -2.45 -9.32 3.71
N ASP A 476 -1.13 -9.22 3.96
CA ASP A 476 -0.49 -8.02 4.51
C ASP A 476 -0.29 -6.88 3.51
N ASP A 477 -0.36 -7.16 2.22
CA ASP A 477 0.13 -6.28 1.16
C ASP A 477 -0.95 -5.44 0.47
N MET A 478 -2.11 -5.23 1.12
CA MET A 478 -3.24 -4.57 0.50
C MET A 478 -2.88 -3.24 -0.20
N LEU A 479 -1.83 -2.53 0.23
CA LEU A 479 -1.47 -1.24 -0.37
C LEU A 479 0.03 -0.89 -0.30
N ALA A 480 0.86 -1.73 0.33
CA ALA A 480 2.25 -1.36 0.59
C ALA A 480 3.14 -1.42 -0.65
N HIS A 481 3.06 -2.46 -1.48
CA HIS A 481 3.87 -2.55 -2.70
C HIS A 481 3.29 -3.46 -3.81
N ASN A 482 2.33 -4.38 -3.54
CA ASN A 482 1.93 -5.41 -4.49
C ASN A 482 0.40 -5.62 -4.61
N TYR A 483 -0.40 -4.67 -4.13
CA TYR A 483 -1.86 -4.78 -4.09
C TYR A 483 -2.51 -5.14 -5.42
N PHE A 484 -1.90 -4.71 -6.52
CA PHE A 484 -2.38 -5.01 -7.86
C PHE A 484 -1.66 -6.20 -8.50
N SER A 485 -0.58 -6.74 -7.92
CA SER A 485 0.22 -7.78 -8.57
C SER A 485 -0.09 -9.20 -8.13
N ASN A 486 -0.59 -9.39 -6.90
CA ASN A 486 -0.78 -10.73 -6.34
C ASN A 486 -2.23 -11.17 -6.27
N ASP A 487 -3.19 -10.23 -6.26
CA ASP A 487 -4.61 -10.55 -6.34
C ASP A 487 -5.36 -9.55 -7.23
N SER A 488 -5.67 -10.00 -8.43
CA SER A 488 -6.48 -9.27 -9.41
C SER A 488 -7.89 -8.93 -8.91
N SER A 489 -8.32 -9.54 -7.82
CA SER A 489 -9.68 -9.41 -7.29
C SER A 489 -9.95 -8.05 -6.66
N ALA A 490 -8.97 -7.49 -5.95
CA ALA A 490 -9.10 -6.16 -5.38
C ALA A 490 -9.10 -5.08 -6.46
N LEU A 491 -8.30 -5.27 -7.51
CA LEU A 491 -8.33 -4.38 -8.68
C LEU A 491 -9.71 -4.40 -9.34
N VAL A 492 -10.31 -5.59 -9.50
CA VAL A 492 -11.68 -5.72 -10.04
C VAL A 492 -12.69 -4.98 -9.18
N ASP A 493 -12.60 -5.08 -7.86
CA ASP A 493 -13.51 -4.37 -6.96
C ASP A 493 -13.41 -2.85 -7.14
N ILE A 494 -12.20 -2.32 -7.19
CA ILE A 494 -11.92 -0.90 -7.42
C ILE A 494 -12.35 -0.47 -8.83
N MET A 495 -12.02 -1.25 -9.87
CA MET A 495 -12.43 -0.95 -11.24
C MET A 495 -13.95 -0.90 -11.37
N THR A 496 -14.66 -1.82 -10.72
CA THR A 496 -16.11 -1.89 -10.70
C THR A 496 -16.73 -0.66 -10.02
N LEU A 497 -16.13 -0.24 -8.89
CA LEU A 497 -16.53 0.96 -8.17
C LEU A 497 -16.37 2.22 -9.04
N PHE A 498 -15.21 2.43 -9.64
CA PHE A 498 -14.96 3.62 -10.48
C PHE A 498 -15.70 3.59 -11.82
N TRP A 499 -15.93 2.39 -12.38
CA TRP A 499 -16.61 2.28 -13.67
C TRP A 499 -18.12 2.56 -13.58
N ARG A 500 -18.77 2.08 -12.51
CA ARG A 500 -20.25 2.02 -12.46
C ARG A 500 -20.86 2.45 -11.13
N ASP A 501 -20.08 2.95 -10.19
CA ASP A 501 -20.56 3.24 -8.83
C ASP A 501 -21.35 2.06 -8.23
N VAL A 502 -20.86 0.84 -8.44
CA VAL A 502 -21.56 -0.37 -8.01
C VAL A 502 -21.56 -0.46 -6.49
N PRO A 503 -22.73 -0.59 -5.86
CA PRO A 503 -22.83 -0.72 -4.41
C PRO A 503 -22.25 -2.06 -3.93
N PRO A 504 -21.75 -2.16 -2.69
CA PRO A 504 -20.98 -3.32 -2.21
C PRO A 504 -21.73 -4.66 -2.33
N GLU A 505 -23.05 -4.67 -2.15
CA GLU A 505 -23.89 -5.87 -2.27
C GLU A 505 -23.91 -6.50 -3.65
N ARG A 506 -23.42 -5.78 -4.66
CA ARG A 506 -23.36 -6.23 -6.05
C ARG A 506 -21.93 -6.31 -6.59
N ARG A 507 -20.94 -5.99 -5.78
CA ARG A 507 -19.53 -6.17 -6.14
C ARG A 507 -19.10 -7.60 -5.87
N CYS A 508 -18.43 -8.18 -6.85
CA CYS A 508 -17.99 -9.56 -6.78
C CYS A 508 -17.01 -9.79 -5.62
N GLY A 509 -17.16 -10.89 -4.92
CA GLY A 509 -16.29 -11.27 -3.80
C GLY A 509 -16.63 -10.60 -2.48
N LEU A 510 -17.56 -9.64 -2.41
CA LEU A 510 -17.97 -9.00 -1.17
C LEU A 510 -19.13 -9.74 -0.49
N GLN A 511 -19.00 -9.99 0.80
CA GLN A 511 -20.01 -10.61 1.62
C GLN A 511 -20.36 -9.73 2.82
N ALA A 512 -21.65 -9.44 3.01
CA ALA A 512 -22.11 -8.64 4.13
C ALA A 512 -21.85 -9.34 5.47
N ARG A 513 -21.28 -8.60 6.42
CA ARG A 513 -21.13 -8.99 7.83
C ARG A 513 -21.75 -7.92 8.72
N PRO A 514 -22.68 -8.29 9.64
CA PRO A 514 -23.18 -7.34 10.62
C PRO A 514 -22.06 -6.83 11.54
N ALA A 515 -22.02 -5.53 11.78
CA ALA A 515 -21.16 -4.88 12.75
C ALA A 515 -22.00 -4.05 13.73
N ARG A 516 -21.38 -3.54 14.80
CA ARG A 516 -22.09 -2.81 15.86
C ARG A 516 -22.86 -1.59 15.33
N ASP A 517 -22.24 -0.85 14.41
CA ASP A 517 -22.74 0.45 13.94
C ASP A 517 -23.14 0.43 12.45
N GLY A 518 -23.38 -0.76 11.88
CA GLY A 518 -23.80 -0.91 10.49
C GLY A 518 -23.43 -2.25 9.86
N THR A 519 -23.23 -2.26 8.56
CA THR A 519 -22.78 -3.41 7.77
C THR A 519 -21.34 -3.19 7.36
N VAL A 520 -20.54 -4.23 7.45
CA VAL A 520 -19.20 -4.32 6.91
C VAL A 520 -19.19 -5.37 5.81
N TRP A 521 -18.39 -5.20 4.81
CA TRP A 521 -18.27 -6.10 3.67
C TRP A 521 -16.92 -6.80 3.74
N GLU A 522 -16.93 -8.12 3.90
CA GLU A 522 -15.72 -8.94 3.87
C GLU A 522 -15.43 -9.37 2.45
N TYR A 523 -14.21 -9.13 2.00
CA TYR A 523 -13.74 -9.68 0.74
C TYR A 523 -13.42 -11.18 0.89
N ARG A 524 -13.86 -11.99 -0.08
CA ARG A 524 -13.62 -13.43 -0.16
C ARG A 524 -12.76 -13.76 -1.36
N GLU A 525 -11.51 -14.12 -1.11
CA GLU A 525 -10.57 -14.56 -2.12
C GLU A 525 -11.09 -15.78 -2.91
N GLY A 526 -10.79 -15.86 -4.21
CA GLY A 526 -11.13 -16.99 -5.08
C GLY A 526 -12.61 -17.08 -5.50
N VAL A 527 -13.47 -16.16 -5.07
CA VAL A 527 -14.90 -16.14 -5.48
C VAL A 527 -15.08 -15.48 -6.83
N CYS A 528 -14.27 -14.46 -7.16
CA CYS A 528 -14.32 -13.72 -8.42
C CYS A 528 -13.43 -14.37 -9.50
N PRO A 529 -13.88 -14.42 -10.76
CA PRO A 529 -13.00 -14.71 -11.91
C PRO A 529 -12.18 -13.47 -12.31
N SER A 530 -11.31 -13.03 -11.40
CA SER A 530 -10.72 -11.68 -11.40
C SER A 530 -9.81 -11.43 -12.59
N ASN A 531 -8.97 -12.40 -12.96
CA ASN A 531 -8.05 -12.26 -14.10
C ASN A 531 -8.81 -12.03 -15.41
N ASP A 532 -9.92 -12.76 -15.60
CA ASP A 532 -10.75 -12.59 -16.80
C ASP A 532 -11.50 -11.26 -16.79
N LEU A 533 -11.99 -10.84 -15.61
CA LEU A 533 -12.75 -9.60 -15.45
C LEU A 533 -11.91 -8.34 -15.70
N ILE A 534 -10.65 -8.29 -15.26
CA ILE A 534 -9.76 -7.13 -15.50
C ILE A 534 -9.68 -6.85 -16.99
N GLY A 535 -9.30 -7.84 -17.80
CA GLY A 535 -9.15 -7.68 -19.25
C GLY A 535 -10.46 -7.25 -19.91
N VAL A 536 -11.57 -7.87 -19.51
CA VAL A 536 -12.90 -7.55 -20.07
C VAL A 536 -13.34 -6.15 -19.67
N ILE A 537 -13.20 -5.75 -18.40
CA ILE A 537 -13.61 -4.43 -17.91
C ILE A 537 -12.75 -3.33 -18.55
N SER A 538 -11.42 -3.47 -18.57
CA SER A 538 -10.53 -2.51 -19.21
C SER A 538 -10.86 -2.32 -20.69
N TYR A 539 -11.06 -3.42 -21.42
CA TYR A 539 -11.41 -3.34 -22.84
C TYR A 539 -12.82 -2.78 -23.09
N ALA A 540 -13.79 -3.14 -22.24
CA ALA A 540 -15.14 -2.59 -22.33
C ALA A 540 -15.16 -1.07 -22.07
N GLN A 541 -14.36 -0.59 -21.13
CA GLN A 541 -14.19 0.82 -20.83
C GLN A 541 -13.56 1.58 -22.00
N SER A 542 -12.46 1.07 -22.56
CA SER A 542 -11.76 1.69 -23.69
C SER A 542 -12.63 1.79 -24.96
N ARG A 543 -13.59 0.88 -25.11
CA ARG A 543 -14.56 0.86 -26.24
C ARG A 543 -15.91 1.47 -25.91
N HIS A 544 -16.08 2.02 -24.69
CA HIS A 544 -17.34 2.59 -24.21
C HIS A 544 -18.53 1.62 -24.30
N LEU A 545 -18.29 0.32 -24.15
CA LEU A 545 -19.34 -0.69 -24.17
C LEU A 545 -20.18 -0.60 -22.89
N ARG A 546 -21.52 -0.60 -23.05
CA ARG A 546 -22.42 -0.34 -21.92
C ARG A 546 -23.56 -1.34 -21.80
N THR A 547 -23.81 -2.16 -22.81
CA THR A 547 -24.92 -3.09 -22.82
C THR A 547 -24.46 -4.54 -22.60
N SER A 548 -25.33 -5.36 -21.99
CA SER A 548 -25.05 -6.79 -21.76
C SER A 548 -24.76 -7.54 -23.07
N ASN A 549 -25.41 -7.17 -24.20
CA ASN A 549 -25.15 -7.80 -25.48
C ASN A 549 -23.77 -7.48 -26.06
N GLU A 550 -23.33 -6.22 -25.96
CA GLU A 550 -21.99 -5.81 -26.38
C GLU A 550 -20.92 -6.52 -25.57
N LEU A 551 -21.11 -6.57 -24.22
CA LEU A 551 -20.18 -7.25 -23.33
C LEU A 551 -20.17 -8.76 -23.57
N ARG A 552 -21.31 -9.40 -23.81
CA ARG A 552 -21.37 -10.84 -24.12
C ARG A 552 -20.60 -11.17 -25.40
N THR A 553 -20.71 -10.34 -26.43
CA THR A 553 -19.93 -10.51 -27.67
C THR A 553 -18.44 -10.38 -27.38
N LEU A 554 -18.04 -9.35 -26.64
CA LEU A 554 -16.65 -9.14 -26.25
C LEU A 554 -16.08 -10.32 -25.43
N VAL A 555 -16.82 -10.77 -24.41
CA VAL A 555 -16.40 -11.88 -23.55
C VAL A 555 -16.24 -13.17 -24.36
N ALA A 556 -17.17 -13.45 -25.29
CA ALA A 556 -17.08 -14.61 -26.15
C ALA A 556 -15.90 -14.54 -27.13
N ASP A 557 -15.52 -13.34 -27.56
CA ASP A 557 -14.34 -13.13 -28.42
C ASP A 557 -13.02 -13.29 -27.64
N LEU A 558 -12.99 -12.90 -26.37
CA LEU A 558 -11.78 -12.95 -25.53
C LEU A 558 -11.57 -14.32 -24.85
N LEU A 559 -12.65 -15.01 -24.50
CA LEU A 559 -12.59 -16.27 -23.74
C LEU A 559 -13.11 -17.43 -24.59
N SER A 560 -12.25 -18.42 -24.81
CA SER A 560 -12.56 -19.58 -25.66
C SER A 560 -13.41 -20.67 -24.99
N GLU A 561 -13.51 -20.66 -23.64
CA GLU A 561 -14.24 -21.68 -22.86
C GLU A 561 -15.61 -21.15 -22.43
N GLU A 562 -16.69 -21.85 -22.79
CA GLU A 562 -18.06 -21.46 -22.49
C GLU A 562 -18.32 -21.29 -20.98
N SER A 563 -17.71 -22.16 -20.15
CA SER A 563 -17.82 -22.07 -18.69
C SER A 563 -17.17 -20.80 -18.09
N ARG A 564 -16.09 -20.28 -18.71
CA ARG A 564 -15.46 -19.01 -18.32
C ARG A 564 -16.32 -17.83 -18.78
N VAL A 565 -16.84 -17.89 -20.00
CA VAL A 565 -17.78 -16.87 -20.53
C VAL A 565 -18.99 -16.72 -19.62
N GLU A 566 -19.63 -17.80 -19.20
CA GLU A 566 -20.79 -17.74 -18.32
C GLU A 566 -20.46 -17.17 -16.93
N ARG A 567 -19.34 -17.55 -16.32
CA ARG A 567 -18.92 -16.99 -15.03
C ARG A 567 -18.66 -15.49 -15.10
N VAL A 568 -17.93 -15.04 -16.10
CA VAL A 568 -17.63 -13.60 -16.29
C VAL A 568 -18.91 -12.84 -16.58
N MET A 569 -19.78 -13.35 -17.45
CA MET A 569 -21.06 -12.70 -17.77
C MET A 569 -21.99 -12.61 -16.58
N SER A 570 -22.03 -13.63 -15.71
CA SER A 570 -22.82 -13.58 -14.48
C SER A 570 -22.43 -12.40 -13.57
N VAL A 571 -21.15 -12.08 -13.48
CA VAL A 571 -20.67 -10.92 -12.71
C VAL A 571 -20.98 -9.62 -13.45
N LEU A 572 -20.73 -9.54 -14.75
CA LEU A 572 -21.00 -8.34 -15.54
C LEU A 572 -22.49 -7.98 -15.57
N ASP A 573 -23.38 -8.97 -15.68
CA ASP A 573 -24.83 -8.75 -15.62
C ASP A 573 -25.27 -8.19 -14.25
N GLN A 574 -24.67 -8.66 -13.14
CA GLN A 574 -24.91 -8.09 -11.80
C GLN A 574 -24.46 -6.61 -11.72
N ILE A 575 -23.31 -6.30 -12.31
CA ILE A 575 -22.77 -4.93 -12.38
C ILE A 575 -23.70 -4.03 -13.20
N LEU A 576 -24.17 -4.50 -14.36
CA LEU A 576 -25.04 -3.74 -15.25
C LEU A 576 -26.44 -3.51 -14.66
N ASP A 577 -26.98 -4.51 -13.96
CA ASP A 577 -28.29 -4.40 -13.30
C ASP A 577 -28.27 -3.46 -12.08
N ALA A 578 -27.09 -3.15 -11.54
CA ALA A 578 -26.93 -2.20 -10.42
C ALA A 578 -27.22 -0.74 -10.81
N VAL A 579 -27.15 -0.42 -12.08
CA VAL A 579 -27.21 0.97 -12.62
C VAL A 579 -28.61 1.35 -13.10
N ARG A 580 -29.63 0.55 -12.84
CA ARG A 580 -31.03 0.86 -13.23
C ARG A 580 -31.78 1.70 -12.20
#